data_40b7036fb1d9d53c66a0cdcfee7661cb
#
_entry.id   40b7036fb1d9d53c66a0cdcfee7661cb
#
_cell.length_a   1.000
_cell.length_b   1.000
_cell.length_c   1.000
_cell.angle_alpha   90.00
_cell.angle_beta   90.00
_cell.angle_gamma   90.00
#
_symmetry.space_group_name_H-M   'P 1'
#
loop_
_entity.id
_entity.type
_entity.pdbx_description
1 polymer ?
#
loop_
_entity_poly.entity_id
_entity_poly.type
_entity_poly.pdbx_seq_one_letter_code
_entity_poly.pdbx_strand_id
1 'polypeptide(L)'
;MIRSHWAFRNWLLLGLALAASGWLLFGGPLRDKSNAAREEVVLWHFWGGTDLEVVRDVVRRFNAAQSDYFVREVAMPGNNLRAKLFLSAAGGAPPDLVNIDDPVIADWEELGLLRTVAEIAGRSEADRIAQSLFPAARELSSSAGQLVGICNGLDVRALYYNRTFLEERGWKAPQTLEELDEIGWKVRALELDQPRFAFLPPPRRILFFAHLFGAQVWDPEHARPCLDSSPLVQAAEWLQSYSRLYGDDQVAAYRQTDQSLPGKSFPLLPQTAEQMTGRYLFSLDGQWRVRDLRAFRAERLALGKPQPEFDVIPFPPPARLDDSARTAPAGWVNGNVFVFPRRARNSTGALAFAKFWIGLDQPAEAAQTCLAGGWIPVLPKVVAEPSFAAELEREPLFRRFVELAESSGMRPTPSVRGAAYLVRVLESTAERVASDSRLPADGAFGEANRELETYFSKLPRRPNRRVGP
;
A
#
# COMPACT_ATOMS: atom_id res chain seq x y z
N MET A 1 -61.88 20.43 -24.86
CA MET A 1 -61.67 19.59 -23.64
C MET A 1 -60.32 18.86 -23.54
N ILE A 2 -59.42 18.88 -24.54
CA ILE A 2 -58.17 18.12 -24.51
C ILE A 2 -57.00 18.88 -23.84
N ARG A 3 -57.02 20.19 -23.72
CA ARG A 3 -55.92 21.01 -23.16
C ARG A 3 -55.82 20.98 -21.63
N SER A 4 -56.89 20.69 -20.89
CA SER A 4 -56.92 20.70 -19.43
C SER A 4 -56.22 19.45 -18.79
N HIS A 5 -56.34 18.30 -19.45
CA HIS A 5 -55.74 17.06 -18.97
C HIS A 5 -54.20 17.05 -19.08
N TRP A 6 -53.64 17.76 -20.05
CA TRP A 6 -52.19 17.87 -20.24
C TRP A 6 -51.51 18.73 -19.15
N ALA A 7 -52.14 19.83 -18.82
CA ALA A 7 -51.69 20.71 -17.75
C ALA A 7 -51.73 20.00 -16.39
N PHE A 8 -52.84 19.34 -16.06
CA PHE A 8 -53.03 18.61 -14.79
C PHE A 8 -52.00 17.48 -14.64
N ARG A 9 -51.72 16.71 -15.68
CA ARG A 9 -50.72 15.64 -15.68
C ARG A 9 -49.30 16.18 -15.42
N ASN A 10 -48.96 17.31 -16.03
CA ASN A 10 -47.63 17.91 -15.84
C ASN A 10 -47.45 18.48 -14.43
N TRP A 11 -48.49 19.07 -13.84
CA TRP A 11 -48.44 19.52 -12.45
C TRP A 11 -48.36 18.37 -11.46
N LEU A 12 -49.00 17.25 -11.74
CA LEU A 12 -48.90 16.05 -10.92
C LEU A 12 -47.49 15.44 -10.97
N LEU A 13 -46.89 15.38 -12.16
CA LEU A 13 -45.49 14.92 -12.33
C LEU A 13 -44.50 15.86 -11.67
N LEU A 14 -44.71 17.17 -11.72
CA LEU A 14 -43.89 18.14 -11.04
C LEU A 14 -43.99 18.00 -9.52
N GLY A 15 -45.23 17.82 -9.01
CA GLY A 15 -45.48 17.55 -7.60
C GLY A 15 -44.82 16.27 -7.09
N LEU A 16 -44.88 15.20 -7.87
CA LEU A 16 -44.19 13.94 -7.56
C LEU A 16 -42.69 14.08 -7.62
N ALA A 17 -42.13 14.82 -8.58
CA ALA A 17 -40.71 15.08 -8.68
C ALA A 17 -40.21 15.94 -7.50
N LEU A 18 -40.95 16.95 -7.10
CA LEU A 18 -40.67 17.77 -5.93
C LEU A 18 -40.80 16.98 -4.62
N ALA A 19 -41.82 16.11 -4.51
CA ALA A 19 -41.98 15.23 -3.35
C ALA A 19 -40.84 14.19 -3.28
N ALA A 20 -40.47 13.59 -4.42
CA ALA A 20 -39.33 12.67 -4.50
C ALA A 20 -38.00 13.37 -4.20
N SER A 21 -37.81 14.58 -4.71
CA SER A 21 -36.63 15.41 -4.40
C SER A 21 -36.62 15.85 -2.92
N GLY A 22 -37.75 16.23 -2.35
CA GLY A 22 -37.91 16.50 -0.92
C GLY A 22 -37.64 15.25 -0.08
N TRP A 23 -38.13 14.09 -0.51
CA TRP A 23 -37.87 12.83 0.17
C TRP A 23 -36.39 12.42 0.07
N LEU A 24 -35.71 12.65 -1.07
CA LEU A 24 -34.26 12.43 -1.24
C LEU A 24 -33.41 13.43 -0.44
N LEU A 25 -33.86 14.68 -0.30
CA LEU A 25 -33.12 15.73 0.39
C LEU A 25 -33.35 15.75 1.91
N PHE A 26 -34.58 15.40 2.36
CA PHE A 26 -34.99 15.50 3.75
C PHE A 26 -35.43 14.17 4.37
N GLY A 27 -35.80 13.19 3.55
CA GLY A 27 -36.17 11.84 3.94
C GLY A 27 -35.11 10.81 3.59
N GLY A 28 -33.83 11.12 3.82
CA GLY A 28 -32.73 10.15 3.63
C GLY A 28 -33.08 8.79 4.22
N PRO A 29 -32.42 7.69 3.79
CA PRO A 29 -32.73 6.33 4.22
C PRO A 29 -32.94 6.34 5.72
N LEU A 30 -34.10 5.88 6.17
CA LEU A 30 -34.58 5.89 7.56
C LEU A 30 -33.38 5.70 8.49
N ARG A 31 -32.98 6.78 9.17
CA ARG A 31 -31.95 6.72 10.19
C ARG A 31 -32.47 5.68 11.17
N ASP A 32 -31.78 4.56 11.23
CA ASP A 32 -32.19 3.47 12.09
C ASP A 32 -32.37 4.06 13.49
N LYS A 33 -33.59 4.06 14.00
CA LYS A 33 -33.92 4.67 15.30
C LYS A 33 -33.11 4.06 16.45
N SER A 34 -32.59 2.85 16.25
CA SER A 34 -31.68 2.18 17.19
C SER A 34 -30.33 2.92 17.32
N ASN A 35 -29.93 3.70 16.30
CA ASN A 35 -28.66 4.45 16.28
C ASN A 35 -28.84 5.95 16.58
N ALA A 36 -30.07 6.44 16.80
CA ALA A 36 -30.36 7.86 16.99
C ALA A 36 -29.72 8.46 18.27
N ALA A 37 -29.31 7.62 19.22
CA ALA A 37 -28.62 8.02 20.45
C ALA A 37 -27.09 8.01 20.34
N ARG A 38 -26.52 7.46 19.26
CA ARG A 38 -25.07 7.32 19.06
C ARG A 38 -24.51 8.45 18.24
N GLU A 39 -23.28 8.86 18.53
CA GLU A 39 -22.54 9.82 17.72
C GLU A 39 -22.05 9.17 16.43
N GLU A 40 -22.47 9.72 15.28
CA GLU A 40 -22.03 9.20 13.98
C GLU A 40 -20.55 9.51 13.72
N VAL A 41 -19.82 8.51 13.17
CA VAL A 41 -18.45 8.63 12.66
C VAL A 41 -18.45 8.24 11.20
N VAL A 42 -18.06 9.14 10.31
CA VAL A 42 -17.99 8.88 8.87
C VAL A 42 -16.58 8.49 8.48
N LEU A 43 -16.42 7.23 8.04
CA LEU A 43 -15.17 6.68 7.52
C LEU A 43 -15.15 6.71 5.99
N TRP A 44 -14.17 7.36 5.39
CA TRP A 44 -13.88 7.23 3.96
C TRP A 44 -12.68 6.30 3.72
N HIS A 45 -12.81 5.38 2.77
CA HIS A 45 -11.76 4.43 2.42
C HIS A 45 -11.81 4.04 0.95
N PHE A 46 -10.73 3.42 0.46
CA PHE A 46 -10.61 3.03 -0.96
C PHE A 46 -10.73 1.51 -1.20
N TRP A 47 -10.91 0.70 -0.17
CA TRP A 47 -11.03 -0.75 -0.32
C TRP A 47 -12.28 -1.14 -1.12
N GLY A 48 -12.11 -2.14 -1.98
CA GLY A 48 -13.16 -2.71 -2.82
C GLY A 48 -13.08 -4.23 -2.88
N GLY A 49 -14.02 -4.86 -3.58
CA GLY A 49 -14.04 -6.32 -3.71
C GLY A 49 -14.12 -7.04 -2.36
N THR A 50 -13.31 -8.07 -2.18
CA THR A 50 -13.27 -8.86 -0.94
C THR A 50 -12.81 -8.04 0.28
N ASP A 51 -11.94 -7.06 0.10
CA ASP A 51 -11.45 -6.23 1.20
C ASP A 51 -12.56 -5.33 1.75
N LEU A 52 -13.52 -4.89 0.91
CA LEU A 52 -14.68 -4.14 1.36
C LEU A 52 -15.54 -4.93 2.35
N GLU A 53 -15.69 -6.24 2.14
CA GLU A 53 -16.46 -7.08 3.06
C GLU A 53 -15.74 -7.22 4.42
N VAL A 54 -14.41 -7.26 4.43
CA VAL A 54 -13.61 -7.22 5.68
C VAL A 54 -13.84 -5.90 6.41
N VAL A 55 -13.79 -4.77 5.71
CA VAL A 55 -14.07 -3.45 6.31
C VAL A 55 -15.46 -3.38 6.92
N ARG A 56 -16.48 -3.84 6.20
CA ARG A 56 -17.86 -3.91 6.69
C ARG A 56 -18.00 -4.78 7.93
N ASP A 57 -17.28 -5.90 7.96
CA ASP A 57 -17.26 -6.77 9.14
C ASP A 57 -16.68 -6.07 10.36
N VAL A 58 -15.54 -5.40 10.23
CA VAL A 58 -14.92 -4.63 11.33
C VAL A 58 -15.85 -3.52 11.81
N VAL A 59 -16.45 -2.75 10.89
CA VAL A 59 -17.42 -1.70 11.22
C VAL A 59 -18.62 -2.29 11.98
N ARG A 60 -19.15 -3.43 11.54
CA ARG A 60 -20.26 -4.10 12.21
C ARG A 60 -19.88 -4.53 13.63
N ARG A 61 -18.69 -5.15 13.81
CA ARG A 61 -18.18 -5.60 15.12
C ARG A 61 -17.95 -4.42 16.06
N PHE A 62 -17.34 -3.33 15.60
CA PHE A 62 -17.19 -2.12 16.39
C PHE A 62 -18.54 -1.55 16.81
N ASN A 63 -19.48 -1.40 15.87
CA ASN A 63 -20.81 -0.88 16.16
C ASN A 63 -21.63 -1.77 17.13
N ALA A 64 -21.33 -3.07 17.20
CA ALA A 64 -21.95 -4.01 18.14
C ALA A 64 -21.27 -4.02 19.52
N ALA A 65 -19.96 -3.72 19.57
CA ALA A 65 -19.17 -3.83 20.81
C ALA A 65 -19.35 -2.65 21.78
N GLN A 66 -19.93 -1.53 21.35
CA GLN A 66 -20.11 -0.32 22.16
C GLN A 66 -21.38 0.44 21.76
N SER A 67 -21.80 1.40 22.59
CA SER A 67 -23.05 2.18 22.45
C SER A 67 -22.86 3.67 22.19
N ASP A 68 -21.63 4.19 22.21
CA ASP A 68 -21.35 5.61 22.16
C ASP A 68 -21.28 6.14 20.72
N TYR A 69 -20.70 5.32 19.82
CA TYR A 69 -20.44 5.71 18.44
C TYR A 69 -21.13 4.78 17.44
N PHE A 70 -21.42 5.31 16.27
CA PHE A 70 -21.88 4.57 15.11
C PHE A 70 -21.03 4.89 13.89
N VAL A 71 -20.15 3.97 13.49
CA VAL A 71 -19.32 4.13 12.30
C VAL A 71 -20.12 3.79 11.06
N ARG A 72 -20.13 4.70 10.09
CA ARG A 72 -20.66 4.51 8.74
C ARG A 72 -19.52 4.60 7.73
N GLU A 73 -19.26 3.50 7.04
CA GLU A 73 -18.25 3.44 5.99
C GLU A 73 -18.76 4.01 4.66
N VAL A 74 -17.86 4.62 3.91
CA VAL A 74 -18.10 5.12 2.55
C VAL A 74 -16.90 4.72 1.69
N ALA A 75 -17.08 3.68 0.88
CA ALA A 75 -16.09 3.25 -0.08
C ALA A 75 -16.08 4.17 -1.30
N MET A 76 -14.90 4.56 -1.76
CA MET A 76 -14.73 5.35 -2.97
C MET A 76 -13.39 5.02 -3.67
N PRO A 77 -13.32 5.16 -5.02
CA PRO A 77 -12.08 4.92 -5.74
C PRO A 77 -10.92 5.77 -5.21
N GLY A 78 -9.77 5.15 -4.97
CA GLY A 78 -8.60 5.79 -4.35
C GLY A 78 -8.10 7.03 -5.08
N ASN A 79 -8.14 7.04 -6.42
CA ASN A 79 -7.78 8.21 -7.23
C ASN A 79 -8.67 9.44 -6.99
N ASN A 80 -9.90 9.25 -6.53
CA ASN A 80 -10.85 10.34 -6.23
C ASN A 80 -10.82 10.76 -4.76
N LEU A 81 -10.32 9.91 -3.86
CA LEU A 81 -10.37 10.12 -2.41
C LEU A 81 -9.67 11.42 -2.01
N ARG A 82 -8.46 11.67 -2.54
CA ARG A 82 -7.68 12.88 -2.23
C ARG A 82 -8.39 14.15 -2.66
N ALA A 83 -8.83 14.22 -3.93
CA ALA A 83 -9.53 15.39 -4.46
C ALA A 83 -10.82 15.67 -3.68
N LYS A 84 -11.59 14.64 -3.35
CA LYS A 84 -12.81 14.77 -2.56
C LYS A 84 -12.54 15.24 -1.14
N LEU A 85 -11.46 14.76 -0.51
CA LEU A 85 -11.08 15.22 0.83
C LEU A 85 -10.77 16.73 0.82
N PHE A 86 -9.98 17.21 -0.13
CA PHE A 86 -9.69 18.64 -0.27
C PHE A 86 -10.96 19.47 -0.46
N LEU A 87 -11.86 19.03 -1.35
CA LEU A 87 -13.13 19.73 -1.60
C LEU A 87 -14.04 19.72 -0.36
N SER A 88 -14.14 18.61 0.35
CA SER A 88 -14.95 18.50 1.56
C SER A 88 -14.39 19.32 2.72
N ALA A 89 -13.06 19.36 2.87
CA ALA A 89 -12.38 20.19 3.85
C ALA A 89 -12.58 21.68 3.56
N ALA A 90 -12.51 22.10 2.30
CA ALA A 90 -12.80 23.47 1.87
C ALA A 90 -14.28 23.84 2.09
N GLY A 91 -15.20 22.90 1.83
CA GLY A 91 -16.64 23.05 2.07
C GLY A 91 -17.05 22.97 3.55
N GLY A 92 -16.12 22.70 4.47
CA GLY A 92 -16.38 22.66 5.92
C GLY A 92 -17.12 21.40 6.42
N ALA A 93 -17.21 20.35 5.60
CA ALA A 93 -17.87 19.10 5.94
C ALA A 93 -17.01 17.85 5.54
N PRO A 94 -15.77 17.73 6.05
CA PRO A 94 -14.96 16.55 5.81
C PRO A 94 -15.51 15.34 6.57
N PRO A 95 -15.11 14.10 6.20
CA PRO A 95 -15.38 12.92 7.00
C PRO A 95 -14.64 12.99 8.34
N ASP A 96 -14.95 12.07 9.26
CA ASP A 96 -14.31 12.02 10.56
C ASP A 96 -13.01 11.23 10.54
N LEU A 97 -12.93 10.24 9.65
CA LEU A 97 -11.77 9.37 9.46
C LEU A 97 -11.56 9.09 7.98
N VAL A 98 -10.32 9.11 7.52
CA VAL A 98 -9.97 8.77 6.13
C VAL A 98 -8.85 7.73 6.15
N ASN A 99 -9.03 6.65 5.37
CA ASN A 99 -7.96 5.71 5.11
C ASN A 99 -7.22 6.11 3.83
N ILE A 100 -5.92 6.20 3.93
CA ILE A 100 -5.02 6.53 2.81
C ILE A 100 -3.88 5.52 2.73
N ASP A 101 -3.35 5.36 1.55
CA ASP A 101 -2.24 4.48 1.21
C ASP A 101 -1.14 5.35 0.60
N ASP A 102 -0.47 6.25 1.32
CA ASP A 102 0.46 7.10 0.59
C ASP A 102 1.24 8.10 1.45
N PRO A 103 2.42 8.52 0.98
CA PRO A 103 3.32 9.48 1.65
C PRO A 103 2.78 10.92 1.74
N VAL A 104 1.48 11.15 1.64
CA VAL A 104 0.87 12.49 1.67
C VAL A 104 0.60 13.04 3.07
N ILE A 105 0.84 12.26 4.12
CA ILE A 105 0.57 12.69 5.51
C ILE A 105 1.29 13.98 5.86
N ALA A 106 2.57 14.09 5.51
CA ALA A 106 3.37 15.27 5.79
C ALA A 106 2.85 16.51 5.06
N ASP A 107 2.43 16.36 3.80
CA ASP A 107 1.84 17.44 3.01
C ASP A 107 0.52 17.93 3.63
N TRP A 108 -0.34 17.02 4.03
CA TRP A 108 -1.64 17.36 4.59
C TRP A 108 -1.55 17.93 6.00
N GLU A 109 -0.62 17.45 6.81
CA GLU A 109 -0.35 17.99 8.14
C GLU A 109 0.14 19.44 8.02
N GLU A 110 1.05 19.70 7.09
CA GLU A 110 1.59 21.06 6.90
C GLU A 110 0.55 22.04 6.37
N LEU A 111 -0.35 21.58 5.48
CA LEU A 111 -1.50 22.39 5.03
C LEU A 111 -2.54 22.61 6.15
N GLY A 112 -2.32 22.04 7.33
CA GLY A 112 -3.24 22.18 8.45
C GLY A 112 -4.55 21.41 8.25
N LEU A 113 -4.57 20.41 7.36
CA LEU A 113 -5.77 19.62 7.06
C LEU A 113 -6.01 18.52 8.08
N LEU A 114 -4.97 18.10 8.83
CA LEU A 114 -5.04 17.00 9.78
C LEU A 114 -4.95 17.49 11.23
N ARG A 115 -5.57 16.73 12.14
CA ARG A 115 -5.29 16.78 13.59
C ARG A 115 -4.25 15.74 13.93
N THR A 116 -3.38 16.06 14.86
CA THR A 116 -2.51 15.04 15.48
C THR A 116 -3.31 14.24 16.50
N VAL A 117 -2.86 13.03 16.81
CA VAL A 117 -3.47 12.19 17.84
C VAL A 117 -3.41 12.89 19.22
N ALA A 118 -2.33 13.65 19.48
CA ALA A 118 -2.18 14.42 20.70
C ALA A 118 -3.21 15.58 20.81
N GLU A 119 -3.63 16.18 19.69
CA GLU A 119 -4.71 17.18 19.68
C GLU A 119 -6.10 16.57 19.95
N ILE A 120 -6.27 15.27 19.74
CA ILE A 120 -7.54 14.55 19.94
C ILE A 120 -7.63 13.98 21.36
N ALA A 121 -6.58 13.30 21.83
CA ALA A 121 -6.61 12.51 23.06
C ALA A 121 -5.51 12.86 24.08
N GLY A 122 -4.73 13.91 23.83
CA GLY A 122 -3.60 14.28 24.66
C GLY A 122 -2.32 13.55 24.35
N ARG A 123 -1.19 14.11 24.84
CA ARG A 123 0.16 13.59 24.53
C ARG A 123 0.38 12.18 25.08
N SER A 124 -0.05 11.90 26.30
CA SER A 124 0.13 10.59 26.94
C SER A 124 -0.48 9.45 26.12
N GLU A 125 -1.67 9.64 25.58
CA GLU A 125 -2.33 8.63 24.75
C GLU A 125 -1.65 8.49 23.37
N ALA A 126 -1.21 9.61 22.78
CA ALA A 126 -0.44 9.58 21.53
C ALA A 126 0.86 8.81 21.69
N ASP A 127 1.58 9.04 22.81
CA ASP A 127 2.83 8.34 23.12
C ASP A 127 2.58 6.84 23.36
N ARG A 128 1.49 6.49 24.06
CA ARG A 128 1.07 5.08 24.29
C ARG A 128 0.83 4.37 22.96
N ILE A 129 0.11 4.99 22.05
CA ILE A 129 -0.15 4.45 20.71
C ILE A 129 1.16 4.28 19.94
N ALA A 130 1.96 5.34 19.87
CA ALA A 130 3.23 5.34 19.12
C ALA A 130 4.21 4.25 19.60
N GLN A 131 4.32 4.04 20.92
CA GLN A 131 5.18 3.02 21.53
C GLN A 131 4.68 1.59 21.29
N SER A 132 3.38 1.41 21.08
CA SER A 132 2.77 0.11 20.82
C SER A 132 2.97 -0.36 19.37
N LEU A 133 3.17 0.56 18.43
CA LEU A 133 3.31 0.27 16.99
C LEU A 133 4.69 -0.33 16.67
N PHE A 134 4.74 -1.21 15.66
CA PHE A 134 6.00 -1.55 15.00
C PHE A 134 6.74 -0.29 14.53
N PRO A 135 8.09 -0.29 14.49
CA PRO A 135 8.86 0.88 14.09
C PRO A 135 8.41 1.47 12.74
N ALA A 136 8.22 0.64 11.71
CA ALA A 136 7.76 1.08 10.40
C ALA A 136 6.33 1.67 10.44
N ALA A 137 5.41 1.05 11.20
CA ALA A 137 4.06 1.56 11.36
C ALA A 137 4.02 2.92 12.07
N ARG A 138 4.90 3.11 13.08
CA ARG A 138 5.06 4.38 13.76
C ARG A 138 5.61 5.45 12.83
N GLU A 139 6.60 5.14 12.01
CA GLU A 139 7.17 6.06 11.03
C GLU A 139 6.12 6.47 10.00
N LEU A 140 5.38 5.52 9.42
CA LEU A 140 4.25 5.77 8.50
C LEU A 140 3.14 6.63 9.11
N SER A 141 2.96 6.59 10.42
CA SER A 141 1.94 7.35 11.15
C SER A 141 2.38 8.75 11.55
N SER A 142 3.66 9.08 11.37
CA SER A 142 4.29 10.26 11.98
C SER A 142 4.70 11.30 10.94
N SER A 143 4.60 12.57 11.31
CA SER A 143 5.20 13.70 10.61
C SER A 143 5.80 14.66 11.61
N ALA A 144 7.04 15.11 11.36
CA ALA A 144 7.77 16.03 12.25
C ALA A 144 7.79 15.58 13.73
N GLY A 145 7.95 14.29 13.97
CA GLY A 145 8.00 13.69 15.32
C GLY A 145 6.65 13.61 16.04
N GLN A 146 5.55 13.90 15.38
CA GLN A 146 4.19 13.81 15.94
C GLN A 146 3.38 12.73 15.23
N LEU A 147 2.54 12.03 15.97
CA LEU A 147 1.61 11.05 15.43
C LEU A 147 0.42 11.78 14.78
N VAL A 148 0.41 11.85 13.44
CA VAL A 148 -0.62 12.55 12.64
C VAL A 148 -1.65 11.62 12.01
N GLY A 149 -1.45 10.33 12.18
CA GLY A 149 -2.35 9.26 11.75
C GLY A 149 -2.09 8.01 12.55
N ILE A 150 -2.76 6.93 12.21
CA ILE A 150 -2.54 5.59 12.76
C ILE A 150 -2.44 4.61 11.61
N CYS A 151 -1.26 4.03 11.39
CA CYS A 151 -1.09 2.93 10.46
C CYS A 151 -1.99 1.77 10.89
N ASN A 152 -2.74 1.22 9.95
CA ASN A 152 -3.77 0.23 10.24
C ASN A 152 -3.53 -1.13 9.56
N GLY A 153 -2.45 -1.25 8.81
CA GLY A 153 -1.96 -2.46 8.17
C GLY A 153 -0.66 -2.18 7.45
N LEU A 154 0.30 -3.12 7.51
CA LEU A 154 1.57 -3.02 6.79
C LEU A 154 1.51 -3.81 5.48
N ASP A 155 2.17 -3.28 4.48
CA ASP A 155 2.39 -3.90 3.18
C ASP A 155 3.88 -4.12 2.95
N VAL A 156 4.26 -5.38 2.81
CA VAL A 156 5.64 -5.79 2.58
C VAL A 156 5.73 -6.55 1.26
N ARG A 157 6.82 -6.38 0.54
CA ARG A 157 7.09 -7.11 -0.70
C ARG A 157 8.28 -8.04 -0.51
N ALA A 158 8.18 -9.21 -1.16
CA ALA A 158 9.21 -10.23 -1.18
C ALA A 158 9.29 -10.86 -2.57
N LEU A 159 10.29 -11.68 -2.81
CA LEU A 159 10.47 -12.40 -4.07
C LEU A 159 9.76 -13.74 -3.98
N TYR A 160 8.62 -13.85 -4.64
CA TYR A 160 7.96 -15.13 -4.92
C TYR A 160 8.67 -15.87 -6.05
N TYR A 161 8.68 -17.19 -5.99
CA TYR A 161 9.21 -18.01 -7.07
C TYR A 161 8.50 -19.35 -7.23
N ASN A 162 8.56 -19.91 -8.44
CA ASN A 162 8.08 -21.25 -8.73
C ASN A 162 9.13 -22.27 -8.29
N ARG A 163 8.92 -22.87 -7.10
CA ARG A 163 9.85 -23.81 -6.49
C ARG A 163 9.97 -25.09 -7.32
N THR A 164 8.84 -25.63 -7.77
CA THR A 164 8.83 -26.86 -8.60
C THR A 164 9.71 -26.70 -9.84
N PHE A 165 9.59 -25.56 -10.55
CA PHE A 165 10.40 -25.32 -11.76
C PHE A 165 11.91 -25.32 -11.49
N LEU A 166 12.33 -24.73 -10.37
CA LEU A 166 13.74 -24.68 -9.99
C LEU A 166 14.25 -26.07 -9.59
N GLU A 167 13.51 -26.78 -8.74
CA GLU A 167 13.87 -28.11 -8.23
C GLU A 167 13.99 -29.16 -9.36
N GLU A 168 13.07 -29.17 -10.33
CA GLU A 168 13.10 -30.04 -11.49
C GLU A 168 14.39 -29.88 -12.32
N ARG A 169 15.06 -28.73 -12.22
CA ARG A 169 16.30 -28.39 -12.93
C ARG A 169 17.53 -28.45 -12.07
N GLY A 170 17.38 -28.83 -10.81
CA GLY A 170 18.47 -28.79 -9.81
C GLY A 170 18.97 -27.39 -9.50
N TRP A 171 18.14 -26.36 -9.73
CA TRP A 171 18.47 -24.97 -9.41
C TRP A 171 18.01 -24.62 -8.00
N LYS A 172 18.75 -23.73 -7.35
CA LYS A 172 18.42 -23.22 -6.02
C LYS A 172 17.78 -21.84 -6.11
N ALA A 173 17.03 -21.47 -5.08
CA ALA A 173 16.56 -20.10 -4.91
C ALA A 173 17.76 -19.14 -4.78
N PRO A 174 17.74 -17.98 -5.46
CA PRO A 174 18.86 -17.05 -5.48
C PRO A 174 19.08 -16.40 -4.12
N GLN A 175 20.35 -16.26 -3.73
CA GLN A 175 20.77 -15.58 -2.50
C GLN A 175 21.32 -14.18 -2.79
N THR A 176 21.65 -13.88 -4.06
CA THR A 176 22.14 -12.58 -4.53
C THR A 176 21.42 -12.18 -5.82
N LEU A 177 21.49 -10.89 -6.17
CA LEU A 177 20.98 -10.37 -7.44
C LEU A 177 21.65 -11.04 -8.63
N GLU A 178 22.95 -11.27 -8.53
CA GLU A 178 23.75 -11.91 -9.57
C GLU A 178 23.29 -13.35 -9.82
N GLU A 179 22.94 -14.10 -8.77
CA GLU A 179 22.35 -15.43 -8.91
C GLU A 179 20.95 -15.39 -9.53
N LEU A 180 20.14 -14.36 -9.19
CA LEU A 180 18.84 -14.16 -9.84
C LEU A 180 18.99 -13.88 -11.34
N ASP A 181 19.94 -13.02 -11.70
CA ASP A 181 20.25 -12.70 -13.10
C ASP A 181 20.81 -13.93 -13.84
N GLU A 182 21.65 -14.75 -13.19
CA GLU A 182 22.15 -16.02 -13.76
C GLU A 182 21.01 -17.00 -14.08
N ILE A 183 20.01 -17.11 -13.19
CA ILE A 183 18.81 -17.91 -13.49
C ILE A 183 18.07 -17.31 -14.68
N GLY A 184 18.00 -16.00 -14.79
CA GLY A 184 17.44 -15.30 -15.94
C GLY A 184 18.11 -15.70 -17.26
N TRP A 185 19.45 -15.76 -17.27
CA TRP A 185 20.22 -16.23 -18.42
C TRP A 185 19.94 -17.69 -18.77
N LYS A 186 19.89 -18.56 -17.77
CA LYS A 186 19.58 -19.99 -17.97
C LYS A 186 18.19 -20.18 -18.58
N VAL A 187 17.18 -19.43 -18.09
CA VAL A 187 15.82 -19.48 -18.62
C VAL A 187 15.75 -19.00 -20.07
N ARG A 188 16.47 -17.93 -20.39
CA ARG A 188 16.54 -17.41 -21.78
C ARG A 188 17.09 -18.45 -22.76
N ALA A 189 18.01 -19.30 -22.30
CA ALA A 189 18.61 -20.36 -23.11
C ALA A 189 17.69 -21.57 -23.32
N LEU A 190 16.56 -21.67 -22.58
CA LEU A 190 15.59 -22.72 -22.73
C LEU A 190 14.60 -22.37 -23.85
N GLU A 191 14.27 -23.33 -24.69
CA GLU A 191 13.17 -23.25 -25.65
C GLU A 191 11.86 -23.53 -24.90
N LEU A 192 11.29 -22.49 -24.28
CA LEU A 192 10.04 -22.54 -23.54
C LEU A 192 8.94 -21.78 -24.28
N ASP A 193 7.73 -22.30 -24.29
CA ASP A 193 6.55 -21.56 -24.75
C ASP A 193 6.36 -20.28 -23.90
N GLN A 194 6.65 -20.37 -22.62
CA GLN A 194 6.74 -19.30 -21.58
C GLN A 194 7.56 -19.83 -20.39
N PRO A 195 8.20 -18.99 -19.57
CA PRO A 195 8.41 -17.54 -19.68
C PRO A 195 9.65 -17.18 -20.52
N ARG A 196 9.62 -16.01 -21.15
CA ARG A 196 10.83 -15.46 -21.83
C ARG A 196 11.79 -14.79 -20.85
N PHE A 197 11.25 -14.34 -19.73
CA PHE A 197 12.00 -13.74 -18.62
C PHE A 197 11.77 -14.57 -17.37
N ALA A 198 12.84 -14.90 -16.63
CA ALA A 198 12.68 -15.44 -15.29
C ALA A 198 12.07 -14.39 -14.35
N PHE A 199 12.56 -13.18 -14.46
CA PHE A 199 12.11 -11.99 -13.72
C PHE A 199 12.27 -10.75 -14.61
N LEU A 200 11.36 -9.80 -14.49
CA LEU A 200 11.50 -8.48 -15.08
C LEU A 200 11.25 -7.43 -13.99
N PRO A 201 12.28 -6.71 -13.51
CA PRO A 201 12.12 -5.79 -12.40
C PRO A 201 11.23 -4.60 -12.78
N PRO A 202 10.21 -4.28 -11.97
CA PRO A 202 9.33 -3.16 -12.23
C PRO A 202 10.01 -1.81 -11.86
N PRO A 203 10.25 -0.88 -12.81
CA PRO A 203 10.96 0.37 -12.55
C PRO A 203 10.28 1.27 -11.51
N ARG A 204 8.94 1.25 -11.45
CA ARG A 204 8.17 1.97 -10.41
C ARG A 204 8.41 1.49 -8.99
N ARG A 205 9.17 0.40 -8.82
CA ARG A 205 9.63 -0.08 -7.51
C ARG A 205 11.05 0.36 -7.21
N ILE A 206 11.54 1.41 -7.87
CA ILE A 206 12.90 1.92 -7.67
C ILE A 206 13.20 2.25 -6.20
N LEU A 207 12.23 2.73 -5.43
CA LEU A 207 12.44 2.99 -4.01
C LEU A 207 12.74 1.70 -3.23
N PHE A 208 12.09 0.58 -3.56
CA PHE A 208 12.42 -0.74 -3.01
C PHE A 208 13.87 -1.13 -3.35
N PHE A 209 14.25 -0.99 -4.62
CA PHE A 209 15.60 -1.34 -5.07
C PHE A 209 16.65 -0.37 -4.52
N ALA A 210 16.32 0.91 -4.39
CA ALA A 210 17.20 1.89 -3.74
C ALA A 210 17.59 1.43 -2.32
N HIS A 211 16.60 1.04 -1.51
CA HIS A 211 16.88 0.51 -0.17
C HIS A 211 17.68 -0.79 -0.21
N LEU A 212 17.40 -1.67 -1.17
CA LEU A 212 18.16 -2.91 -1.36
C LEU A 212 19.64 -2.66 -1.66
N PHE A 213 19.94 -1.61 -2.43
CA PHE A 213 21.32 -1.18 -2.73
C PHE A 213 21.94 -0.30 -1.64
N GLY A 214 21.22 -0.04 -0.55
CA GLY A 214 21.67 0.80 0.56
C GLY A 214 21.55 2.30 0.33
N ALA A 215 20.80 2.72 -0.72
CA ALA A 215 20.57 4.13 -0.99
C ALA A 215 19.57 4.77 -0.03
N GLN A 216 19.77 6.05 0.24
CA GLN A 216 18.78 6.96 0.79
C GLN A 216 18.35 7.91 -0.33
N VAL A 217 17.09 8.23 -0.41
CA VAL A 217 16.52 9.18 -1.40
C VAL A 217 16.30 10.57 -0.80
N TRP A 218 16.47 10.69 0.51
CA TRP A 218 16.31 11.91 1.29
C TRP A 218 17.38 11.96 2.39
N ASP A 219 18.06 13.09 2.47
CA ASP A 219 19.02 13.41 3.54
C ASP A 219 18.27 14.18 4.65
N PRO A 220 18.00 13.56 5.82
CA PRO A 220 17.25 14.21 6.88
C PRO A 220 18.07 15.28 7.62
N GLU A 221 19.41 15.20 7.62
CA GLU A 221 20.27 16.15 8.31
C GLU A 221 20.30 17.49 7.58
N HIS A 222 20.39 17.45 6.26
CA HIS A 222 20.43 18.65 5.42
C HIS A 222 19.06 18.99 4.81
N ALA A 223 18.02 18.19 5.09
CA ALA A 223 16.66 18.35 4.58
C ALA A 223 16.60 18.53 3.05
N ARG A 224 17.28 17.63 2.30
CA ARG A 224 17.41 17.69 0.85
C ARG A 224 17.27 16.32 0.19
N PRO A 225 16.87 16.28 -1.10
CA PRO A 225 16.89 15.05 -1.87
C PRO A 225 18.35 14.59 -2.10
N CYS A 226 18.55 13.28 -2.33
CA CYS A 226 19.85 12.69 -2.66
C CYS A 226 19.68 11.58 -3.73
N LEU A 227 19.06 11.96 -4.86
CA LEU A 227 18.80 11.03 -5.95
C LEU A 227 20.04 10.75 -6.83
N ASP A 228 21.10 11.49 -6.71
CA ASP A 228 22.37 11.33 -7.43
C ASP A 228 23.39 10.45 -6.68
N SER A 229 22.95 9.78 -5.61
CA SER A 229 23.80 8.90 -4.83
C SER A 229 24.22 7.65 -5.62
N SER A 230 25.50 7.24 -5.49
CA SER A 230 26.03 6.08 -6.20
C SER A 230 25.21 4.79 -6.01
N PRO A 231 24.72 4.43 -4.80
CA PRO A 231 23.87 3.26 -4.64
C PRO A 231 22.55 3.33 -5.41
N LEU A 232 21.93 4.52 -5.52
CA LEU A 232 20.69 4.68 -6.29
C LEU A 232 20.94 4.57 -7.80
N VAL A 233 22.00 5.20 -8.29
CA VAL A 233 22.43 5.08 -9.70
C VAL A 233 22.68 3.61 -10.05
N GLN A 234 23.36 2.88 -9.19
CA GLN A 234 23.62 1.45 -9.39
C GLN A 234 22.33 0.61 -9.40
N ALA A 235 21.35 0.93 -8.56
CA ALA A 235 20.03 0.28 -8.62
C ALA A 235 19.34 0.56 -9.97
N ALA A 236 19.43 1.78 -10.48
CA ALA A 236 18.87 2.16 -11.77
C ALA A 236 19.63 1.49 -12.95
N GLU A 237 20.94 1.39 -12.89
CA GLU A 237 21.76 0.67 -13.88
C GLU A 237 21.43 -0.83 -13.93
N TRP A 238 21.17 -1.44 -12.76
CA TRP A 238 20.70 -2.81 -12.70
C TRP A 238 19.31 -2.95 -13.37
N LEU A 239 18.36 -2.06 -13.13
CA LEU A 239 17.08 -2.04 -13.86
C LEU A 239 17.25 -1.88 -15.37
N GLN A 240 18.19 -1.04 -15.78
CA GLN A 240 18.50 -0.77 -17.20
C GLN A 240 19.19 -1.96 -17.86
N SER A 241 19.94 -2.78 -17.12
CA SER A 241 20.66 -3.92 -17.66
C SER A 241 19.75 -4.91 -18.40
N TYR A 242 18.48 -5.00 -17.99
CA TYR A 242 17.47 -5.83 -18.67
C TYR A 242 17.16 -5.31 -20.08
N SER A 243 17.07 -4.00 -20.28
CA SER A 243 16.88 -3.41 -21.61
C SER A 243 18.14 -3.56 -22.47
N ARG A 244 19.33 -3.46 -21.89
CA ARG A 244 20.60 -3.75 -22.61
C ARG A 244 20.67 -5.22 -23.04
N LEU A 245 20.17 -6.11 -22.20
CA LEU A 245 20.24 -7.55 -22.43
C LEU A 245 19.21 -8.06 -23.43
N TYR A 246 17.96 -7.63 -23.28
CA TYR A 246 16.83 -8.16 -24.04
C TYR A 246 16.40 -7.25 -25.20
N GLY A 247 16.90 -6.02 -25.25
CA GLY A 247 16.48 -4.97 -26.18
C GLY A 247 15.30 -4.14 -25.64
N ASP A 248 15.38 -2.83 -25.87
CA ASP A 248 14.40 -1.85 -25.38
C ASP A 248 12.97 -2.19 -25.84
N ASP A 249 12.78 -2.51 -27.13
CA ASP A 249 11.47 -2.83 -27.70
C ASP A 249 10.84 -4.09 -27.07
N GLN A 250 11.64 -5.14 -26.84
CA GLN A 250 11.15 -6.37 -26.26
C GLN A 250 10.71 -6.17 -24.79
N VAL A 251 11.51 -5.45 -24.02
CA VAL A 251 11.19 -5.13 -22.64
C VAL A 251 9.95 -4.24 -22.56
N ALA A 252 9.85 -3.24 -23.44
CA ALA A 252 8.68 -2.35 -23.53
C ALA A 252 7.39 -3.12 -23.85
N ALA A 253 7.43 -4.00 -24.87
CA ALA A 253 6.28 -4.82 -25.25
C ALA A 253 5.80 -5.74 -24.12
N TYR A 254 6.74 -6.35 -23.38
CA TYR A 254 6.41 -7.17 -22.22
C TYR A 254 5.76 -6.38 -21.09
N ARG A 255 6.32 -5.21 -20.75
CA ARG A 255 5.76 -4.31 -19.72
C ARG A 255 4.36 -3.80 -20.11
N GLN A 256 4.15 -3.44 -21.38
CA GLN A 256 2.85 -3.02 -21.87
C GLN A 256 1.81 -4.13 -21.75
N THR A 257 2.18 -5.38 -22.08
CA THR A 257 1.29 -6.53 -21.94
C THR A 257 0.94 -6.76 -20.47
N ASP A 258 1.89 -6.65 -19.54
CA ASP A 258 1.62 -6.78 -18.10
C ASP A 258 0.62 -5.73 -17.59
N GLN A 259 0.70 -4.51 -18.09
CA GLN A 259 -0.24 -3.42 -17.75
C GLN A 259 -1.64 -3.64 -18.34
N SER A 260 -1.74 -4.31 -19.49
CA SER A 260 -3.01 -4.54 -20.19
C SER A 260 -3.78 -5.78 -19.69
N LEU A 261 -3.17 -6.63 -18.88
CA LEU A 261 -3.84 -7.80 -18.32
C LEU A 261 -4.98 -7.39 -17.38
N PRO A 262 -6.18 -7.98 -17.52
CA PRO A 262 -7.30 -7.63 -16.67
C PRO A 262 -6.96 -7.93 -15.20
N GLY A 263 -7.20 -6.93 -14.37
CA GLY A 263 -7.36 -7.03 -12.95
C GLY A 263 -6.26 -7.77 -12.18
N LYS A 264 -5.04 -7.21 -12.12
CA LYS A 264 -4.02 -7.63 -11.13
C LYS A 264 -3.73 -9.14 -11.11
N SER A 265 -3.72 -9.80 -12.27
CA SER A 265 -3.34 -11.20 -12.33
C SER A 265 -1.93 -11.39 -11.74
N PHE A 266 -1.76 -12.42 -10.91
CA PHE A 266 -0.45 -12.74 -10.37
C PHE A 266 0.38 -13.42 -11.45
N PRO A 267 1.44 -12.78 -12.01
CA PRO A 267 2.10 -13.26 -13.23
C PRO A 267 2.90 -14.56 -13.03
N LEU A 268 3.07 -14.98 -11.79
CA LEU A 268 3.69 -16.25 -11.44
C LEU A 268 2.77 -17.44 -11.67
N LEU A 269 1.44 -17.23 -11.62
CA LEU A 269 0.48 -18.31 -11.78
C LEU A 269 0.29 -18.68 -13.25
N PRO A 270 0.19 -19.99 -13.54
CA PRO A 270 -0.22 -20.49 -14.84
C PRO A 270 -1.59 -19.94 -15.26
N GLN A 271 -1.75 -19.63 -16.55
CA GLN A 271 -2.99 -19.10 -17.09
C GLN A 271 -3.97 -20.22 -17.51
N THR A 272 -3.46 -21.40 -17.78
CA THR A 272 -4.27 -22.59 -18.13
C THR A 272 -3.94 -23.76 -17.20
N ALA A 273 -4.85 -24.72 -17.10
CA ALA A 273 -4.69 -25.89 -16.25
C ALA A 273 -3.55 -26.84 -16.73
N GLU A 274 -3.14 -26.75 -17.98
CA GLU A 274 -2.06 -27.55 -18.57
C GLU A 274 -0.68 -26.97 -18.29
N GLN A 275 -0.58 -25.66 -18.06
CA GLN A 275 0.68 -25.00 -17.79
C GLN A 275 1.16 -25.25 -16.36
N MET A 276 2.48 -25.35 -16.18
CA MET A 276 3.15 -25.43 -14.87
C MET A 276 3.83 -24.13 -14.46
N THR A 277 3.98 -23.19 -15.40
CA THR A 277 4.61 -21.89 -15.16
C THR A 277 3.68 -20.77 -15.59
N GLY A 278 3.76 -19.63 -14.89
CA GLY A 278 3.18 -18.37 -15.33
C GLY A 278 4.08 -17.66 -16.35
N ARG A 279 3.84 -16.37 -16.52
CA ARG A 279 4.64 -15.50 -17.42
C ARG A 279 6.05 -15.27 -16.91
N TYR A 280 6.26 -15.37 -15.62
CA TYR A 280 7.53 -15.26 -14.92
C TYR A 280 7.74 -16.45 -13.98
N LEU A 281 8.99 -16.70 -13.62
CA LEU A 281 9.36 -17.65 -12.56
C LEU A 281 9.50 -16.96 -11.21
N PHE A 282 9.81 -15.69 -11.22
CA PHE A 282 9.95 -14.85 -10.03
C PHE A 282 9.04 -13.61 -10.13
N SER A 283 8.49 -13.18 -9.01
CA SER A 283 7.70 -11.96 -8.93
C SER A 283 7.94 -11.22 -7.63
N LEU A 284 8.23 -9.92 -7.71
CA LEU A 284 8.25 -9.04 -6.54
C LEU A 284 6.81 -8.60 -6.24
N ASP A 285 6.20 -9.18 -5.21
CA ASP A 285 4.81 -8.86 -4.85
C ASP A 285 4.60 -8.93 -3.33
N GLY A 286 3.42 -8.56 -2.87
CA GLY A 286 3.10 -8.45 -1.45
C GLY A 286 2.39 -9.67 -0.87
N GLN A 287 2.17 -9.63 0.44
CA GLN A 287 1.56 -10.69 1.24
C GLN A 287 0.16 -11.10 0.76
N TRP A 288 -0.58 -10.21 0.10
CA TRP A 288 -1.93 -10.51 -0.43
C TRP A 288 -1.93 -11.63 -1.48
N ARG A 289 -0.79 -11.92 -2.12
CA ARG A 289 -0.65 -13.00 -3.11
C ARG A 289 -0.69 -14.39 -2.47
N VAL A 290 -0.48 -14.49 -1.18
CA VAL A 290 -0.67 -15.76 -0.44
C VAL A 290 -2.12 -16.26 -0.60
N ARG A 291 -3.10 -15.35 -0.58
CA ARG A 291 -4.51 -15.69 -0.84
C ARG A 291 -4.71 -16.20 -2.27
N ASP A 292 -4.08 -15.56 -3.25
CA ASP A 292 -4.18 -15.97 -4.66
C ASP A 292 -3.56 -17.38 -4.87
N LEU A 293 -2.42 -17.67 -4.24
CA LEU A 293 -1.80 -18.99 -4.25
C LEU A 293 -2.68 -20.06 -3.58
N ARG A 294 -3.33 -19.72 -2.48
CA ARG A 294 -4.26 -20.62 -1.79
C ARG A 294 -5.45 -20.97 -2.68
N ALA A 295 -6.05 -19.97 -3.32
CA ALA A 295 -7.17 -20.15 -4.27
C ALA A 295 -6.74 -21.00 -5.48
N PHE A 296 -5.58 -20.72 -6.06
CA PHE A 296 -5.01 -21.49 -7.17
C PHE A 296 -4.78 -22.96 -6.81
N ARG A 297 -4.20 -23.25 -5.63
CA ARG A 297 -4.00 -24.61 -5.15
C ARG A 297 -5.32 -25.38 -5.02
N ALA A 298 -6.34 -24.73 -4.42
CA ALA A 298 -7.67 -25.32 -4.25
C ALA A 298 -8.33 -25.64 -5.58
N GLU A 299 -8.26 -24.75 -6.57
CA GLU A 299 -8.79 -24.96 -7.91
C GLU A 299 -8.12 -26.13 -8.61
N ARG A 300 -6.79 -26.20 -8.62
CA ARG A 300 -6.05 -27.31 -9.25
C ARG A 300 -6.32 -28.65 -8.59
N LEU A 301 -6.44 -28.67 -7.27
CA LEU A 301 -6.83 -29.87 -6.53
C LEU A 301 -8.22 -30.35 -6.96
N ALA A 302 -9.19 -29.45 -7.06
CA ALA A 302 -10.54 -29.79 -7.51
C ALA A 302 -10.58 -30.33 -8.96
N LEU A 303 -9.66 -29.88 -9.82
CA LEU A 303 -9.53 -30.33 -11.20
C LEU A 303 -8.66 -31.61 -11.35
N GLY A 304 -8.09 -32.14 -10.26
CA GLY A 304 -7.17 -33.29 -10.32
C GLY A 304 -5.89 -33.01 -11.12
N LYS A 305 -5.46 -31.73 -11.18
CA LYS A 305 -4.28 -31.30 -11.94
C LYS A 305 -3.04 -31.20 -11.04
N PRO A 306 -1.83 -31.40 -11.59
CA PRO A 306 -0.57 -31.18 -10.87
C PRO A 306 -0.50 -29.78 -10.31
N GLN A 307 0.02 -29.63 -9.09
CA GLN A 307 0.14 -28.36 -8.40
C GLN A 307 1.61 -27.95 -8.36
N PRO A 308 2.04 -26.93 -9.13
CA PRO A 308 3.37 -26.36 -8.92
C PRO A 308 3.42 -25.70 -7.53
N GLU A 309 4.51 -25.92 -6.84
CA GLU A 309 4.76 -25.32 -5.56
C GLU A 309 5.48 -23.98 -5.71
N PHE A 310 5.04 -23.03 -4.93
CA PHE A 310 5.60 -21.68 -4.87
C PHE A 310 6.18 -21.44 -3.47
N ASP A 311 7.22 -20.63 -3.43
CA ASP A 311 7.81 -20.21 -2.18
C ASP A 311 8.17 -18.71 -2.23
N VAL A 312 8.57 -18.15 -1.09
CA VAL A 312 8.90 -16.74 -0.91
C VAL A 312 10.22 -16.62 -0.19
N ILE A 313 11.08 -15.72 -0.68
CA ILE A 313 12.31 -15.33 0.00
C ILE A 313 12.37 -13.80 0.13
N PRO A 314 13.14 -13.26 1.09
CA PRO A 314 13.56 -11.87 1.04
C PRO A 314 14.15 -11.58 -0.34
N PHE A 315 13.94 -10.37 -0.86
CA PHE A 315 14.57 -10.05 -2.15
C PHE A 315 16.10 -10.10 -2.01
N PRO A 316 16.81 -10.82 -2.88
CA PRO A 316 18.23 -11.04 -2.72
C PRO A 316 19.02 -9.74 -2.92
N PRO A 317 19.97 -9.41 -2.02
CA PRO A 317 20.80 -8.20 -2.14
C PRO A 317 21.89 -8.38 -3.21
N PRO A 318 22.51 -7.29 -3.71
CA PRO A 318 23.74 -7.36 -4.49
C PRO A 318 24.86 -8.07 -3.74
N ALA A 319 25.60 -8.94 -4.44
CA ALA A 319 26.68 -9.75 -3.83
C ALA A 319 27.81 -8.91 -3.20
N ARG A 320 28.02 -7.69 -3.70
CA ARG A 320 29.08 -6.76 -3.26
C ARG A 320 28.76 -6.00 -1.96
N LEU A 321 27.54 -6.07 -1.44
CA LEU A 321 27.25 -5.46 -0.15
C LEU A 321 27.98 -6.24 0.96
N ASP A 322 28.57 -5.52 1.91
CA ASP A 322 29.24 -6.12 3.06
C ASP A 322 28.29 -7.03 3.86
N ASP A 323 28.85 -8.06 4.51
CA ASP A 323 28.07 -9.01 5.29
C ASP A 323 27.21 -8.34 6.39
N SER A 324 27.69 -7.22 6.93
CA SER A 324 26.91 -6.41 7.89
C SER A 324 25.65 -5.79 7.29
N ALA A 325 25.68 -5.43 6.01
CA ALA A 325 24.50 -4.93 5.28
C ALA A 325 23.56 -6.05 4.84
N ARG A 326 24.02 -7.30 4.84
CA ARG A 326 23.19 -8.48 4.48
C ARG A 326 22.47 -9.10 5.67
N THR A 327 22.81 -8.74 6.89
CA THR A 327 22.28 -9.38 8.12
C THR A 327 20.79 -9.12 8.36
N ALA A 328 20.23 -8.05 7.76
CA ALA A 328 18.80 -7.79 7.83
C ALA A 328 18.24 -7.63 6.41
N PRO A 329 17.14 -8.35 6.05
CA PRO A 329 16.47 -8.15 4.78
C PRO A 329 16.14 -6.67 4.58
N ALA A 330 16.58 -6.10 3.46
CA ALA A 330 16.31 -4.71 3.10
C ALA A 330 15.21 -4.62 2.05
N GLY A 331 14.48 -3.54 2.07
CA GLY A 331 13.41 -3.29 1.11
C GLY A 331 12.53 -2.12 1.53
N TRP A 332 11.42 -1.98 0.84
CA TRP A 332 10.44 -0.96 1.10
C TRP A 332 9.20 -1.55 1.78
N VAL A 333 8.78 -0.89 2.85
CA VAL A 333 7.52 -1.18 3.54
C VAL A 333 6.58 0.00 3.34
N ASN A 334 5.33 -0.29 3.06
CA ASN A 334 4.25 0.68 3.04
C ASN A 334 3.17 0.28 4.04
N GLY A 335 2.10 1.04 4.09
CA GLY A 335 0.95 0.70 4.91
C GLY A 335 -0.20 1.66 4.66
N ASN A 336 -1.36 1.20 5.06
CA ASN A 336 -2.55 2.03 5.07
C ASN A 336 -2.58 2.83 6.37
N VAL A 337 -2.97 4.10 6.29
CA VAL A 337 -2.98 5.00 7.44
C VAL A 337 -4.36 5.66 7.60
N PHE A 338 -4.90 5.57 8.79
CA PHE A 338 -6.03 6.38 9.19
C PHE A 338 -5.56 7.78 9.57
N VAL A 339 -6.14 8.80 8.93
CA VAL A 339 -5.88 10.22 9.25
C VAL A 339 -7.17 10.91 9.70
N PHE A 340 -7.01 11.95 10.53
CA PHE A 340 -8.09 12.67 11.20
C PHE A 340 -8.20 14.07 10.62
N PRO A 341 -9.17 14.36 9.73
CA PRO A 341 -9.37 15.68 9.17
C PRO A 341 -9.63 16.74 10.27
N ARG A 342 -8.98 17.90 10.16
CA ARG A 342 -9.02 18.95 11.22
C ARG A 342 -10.42 19.45 11.55
N ARG A 343 -11.31 19.51 10.57
CA ARG A 343 -12.70 19.98 10.73
C ARG A 343 -13.70 18.85 10.89
N ALA A 344 -13.24 17.64 11.19
CA ALA A 344 -14.09 16.50 11.51
C ALA A 344 -15.00 16.81 12.70
N ARG A 345 -16.23 16.32 12.64
CA ARG A 345 -17.22 16.52 13.70
C ARG A 345 -16.96 15.66 14.91
N ASN A 346 -16.48 14.43 14.68
CA ASN A 346 -16.30 13.42 15.72
C ASN A 346 -14.91 12.76 15.64
N SER A 347 -13.85 13.53 15.90
CA SER A 347 -12.48 12.99 15.92
C SER A 347 -12.25 11.99 17.06
N THR A 348 -12.98 12.10 18.18
CA THR A 348 -12.86 11.18 19.32
C THR A 348 -13.41 9.80 18.97
N GLY A 349 -14.59 9.74 18.38
CA GLY A 349 -15.16 8.48 17.88
C GLY A 349 -14.32 7.87 16.75
N ALA A 350 -13.77 8.71 15.87
CA ALA A 350 -12.84 8.28 14.81
C ALA A 350 -11.58 7.62 15.41
N LEU A 351 -10.99 8.22 16.46
CA LEU A 351 -9.85 7.64 17.16
C LEU A 351 -10.21 6.35 17.89
N ALA A 352 -11.40 6.27 18.51
CA ALA A 352 -11.88 5.04 19.15
C ALA A 352 -11.98 3.89 18.14
N PHE A 353 -12.53 4.15 16.94
CA PHE A 353 -12.58 3.16 15.87
C PHE A 353 -11.18 2.76 15.37
N ALA A 354 -10.27 3.72 15.17
CA ALA A 354 -8.91 3.43 14.74
C ALA A 354 -8.16 2.56 15.77
N LYS A 355 -8.33 2.81 17.05
CA LYS A 355 -7.79 1.97 18.15
C LYS A 355 -8.36 0.55 18.16
N PHE A 356 -9.66 0.42 17.93
CA PHE A 356 -10.32 -0.88 17.80
C PHE A 356 -9.77 -1.65 16.59
N TRP A 357 -9.66 -1.00 15.44
CA TRP A 357 -9.12 -1.60 14.21
C TRP A 357 -7.74 -2.21 14.41
N ILE A 358 -6.81 -1.45 15.01
CA ILE A 358 -5.44 -1.94 15.25
C ILE A 358 -5.32 -2.89 16.44
N GLY A 359 -6.39 -3.08 17.22
CA GLY A 359 -6.38 -3.96 18.39
C GLY A 359 -5.62 -3.39 19.58
N LEU A 360 -5.59 -2.04 19.75
CA LEU A 360 -4.81 -1.41 20.80
C LEU A 360 -5.21 -1.89 22.21
N ASP A 361 -6.49 -2.12 22.43
CA ASP A 361 -7.02 -2.61 23.71
C ASP A 361 -7.69 -4.00 23.56
N GLN A 362 -7.95 -4.44 22.33
CA GLN A 362 -8.62 -5.70 21.99
C GLN A 362 -7.88 -6.41 20.84
N PRO A 363 -6.69 -7.00 21.08
CA PRO A 363 -5.84 -7.54 20.01
C PRO A 363 -6.49 -8.69 19.22
N ALA A 364 -7.37 -9.48 19.86
CA ALA A 364 -8.10 -10.56 19.19
C ALA A 364 -9.02 -10.06 18.06
N GLU A 365 -9.63 -8.88 18.18
CA GLU A 365 -10.46 -8.25 17.16
C GLU A 365 -9.64 -7.87 15.92
N ALA A 366 -8.45 -7.31 16.15
CA ALA A 366 -7.53 -7.00 15.08
C ALA A 366 -6.94 -8.25 14.43
N ALA A 367 -6.62 -9.28 15.22
CA ALA A 367 -6.16 -10.56 14.68
C ALA A 367 -7.20 -11.16 13.71
N GLN A 368 -8.48 -11.19 14.08
CA GLN A 368 -9.57 -11.63 13.21
C GLN A 368 -9.62 -10.79 11.91
N THR A 369 -9.50 -9.47 12.03
CA THR A 369 -9.51 -8.56 10.87
C THR A 369 -8.34 -8.83 9.93
N CYS A 370 -7.12 -8.92 10.46
CA CYS A 370 -5.91 -9.17 9.70
C CYS A 370 -5.95 -10.53 9.00
N LEU A 371 -6.44 -11.58 9.67
CA LEU A 371 -6.61 -12.90 9.08
C LEU A 371 -7.61 -12.89 7.91
N ALA A 372 -8.74 -12.22 8.09
CA ALA A 372 -9.77 -12.11 7.04
C ALA A 372 -9.26 -11.34 5.81
N GLY A 373 -8.49 -10.27 6.01
CA GLY A 373 -7.93 -9.43 4.93
C GLY A 373 -6.61 -9.94 4.35
N GLY A 374 -5.93 -10.86 5.03
CA GLY A 374 -4.53 -11.20 4.69
C GLY A 374 -3.59 -10.02 4.93
N TRP A 375 -3.86 -9.20 5.94
CA TRP A 375 -3.11 -7.99 6.26
C TRP A 375 -2.12 -8.23 7.40
N ILE A 376 -0.97 -7.56 7.34
CA ILE A 376 0.03 -7.64 8.40
C ILE A 376 -0.38 -6.68 9.52
N PRO A 377 -0.49 -7.17 10.79
CA PRO A 377 -0.78 -6.33 11.93
C PRO A 377 0.27 -5.24 12.15
N VAL A 378 -0.12 -4.17 12.80
CA VAL A 378 0.78 -3.06 13.14
C VAL A 378 1.27 -3.09 14.59
N LEU A 379 0.77 -4.03 15.40
CA LEU A 379 1.12 -4.20 16.81
C LEU A 379 1.70 -5.60 17.07
N PRO A 380 2.85 -5.72 17.77
CA PRO A 380 3.43 -7.00 18.14
C PRO A 380 2.45 -7.92 18.90
N LYS A 381 1.62 -7.35 19.79
CA LYS A 381 0.66 -8.13 20.58
C LYS A 381 -0.46 -8.77 19.73
N VAL A 382 -0.77 -8.23 18.55
CA VAL A 382 -1.74 -8.84 17.62
C VAL A 382 -1.11 -10.03 16.90
N VAL A 383 0.19 -9.95 16.56
CA VAL A 383 0.95 -11.09 16.01
C VAL A 383 1.01 -12.23 17.05
N ALA A 384 1.13 -11.90 18.34
CA ALA A 384 1.17 -12.87 19.43
C ALA A 384 -0.20 -13.46 19.81
N GLU A 385 -1.32 -12.98 19.25
CA GLU A 385 -2.64 -13.56 19.50
C GLU A 385 -2.68 -15.03 19.08
N PRO A 386 -3.25 -15.93 19.89
CA PRO A 386 -3.24 -17.37 19.60
C PRO A 386 -3.83 -17.74 18.24
N SER A 387 -4.89 -17.05 17.80
CA SER A 387 -5.51 -17.28 16.50
C SER A 387 -4.60 -16.86 15.34
N PHE A 388 -3.88 -15.74 15.47
CA PHE A 388 -2.95 -15.24 14.47
C PHE A 388 -1.69 -16.11 14.41
N ALA A 389 -1.11 -16.43 15.57
CA ALA A 389 0.05 -17.31 15.67
C ALA A 389 -0.22 -18.69 15.07
N ALA A 390 -1.39 -19.28 15.34
CA ALA A 390 -1.79 -20.56 14.74
C ALA A 390 -1.90 -20.49 13.20
N GLU A 391 -2.34 -19.37 12.63
CA GLU A 391 -2.36 -19.22 11.18
C GLU A 391 -0.94 -19.08 10.60
N LEU A 392 -0.04 -18.40 11.29
CA LEU A 392 1.37 -18.33 10.86
C LEU A 392 2.04 -19.71 10.83
N GLU A 393 1.64 -20.62 11.72
CA GLU A 393 2.10 -22.01 11.69
C GLU A 393 1.55 -22.81 10.49
N ARG A 394 0.32 -22.51 10.07
CA ARG A 394 -0.34 -23.16 8.91
C ARG A 394 0.10 -22.62 7.57
N GLU A 395 0.47 -21.32 7.54
CA GLU A 395 0.80 -20.61 6.29
C GLU A 395 2.23 -20.01 6.36
N PRO A 396 3.25 -20.84 6.11
CA PRO A 396 4.66 -20.41 6.20
C PRO A 396 4.99 -19.24 5.26
N LEU A 397 4.30 -19.12 4.11
CA LEU A 397 4.50 -18.00 3.18
C LEU A 397 4.08 -16.69 3.84
N PHE A 398 2.93 -16.65 4.51
CA PHE A 398 2.47 -15.45 5.20
C PHE A 398 3.35 -15.10 6.41
N ARG A 399 3.82 -16.11 7.15
CA ARG A 399 4.79 -15.92 8.24
C ARG A 399 6.01 -15.12 7.79
N ARG A 400 6.60 -15.46 6.64
CA ARG A 400 7.78 -14.76 6.11
C ARG A 400 7.54 -13.27 5.88
N PHE A 401 6.35 -12.89 5.45
CA PHE A 401 5.99 -11.47 5.29
C PHE A 401 5.87 -10.76 6.64
N VAL A 402 5.33 -11.41 7.66
CA VAL A 402 5.27 -10.84 9.01
C VAL A 402 6.68 -10.64 9.56
N GLU A 403 7.56 -11.65 9.45
CA GLU A 403 8.97 -11.57 9.84
C GLU A 403 9.72 -10.45 9.11
N LEU A 404 9.45 -10.26 7.80
CA LEU A 404 10.01 -9.16 7.03
C LEU A 404 9.52 -7.79 7.52
N ALA A 405 8.23 -7.67 7.87
CA ALA A 405 7.67 -6.43 8.39
C ALA A 405 8.31 -5.99 9.72
N GLU A 406 8.82 -6.95 10.49
CA GLU A 406 9.55 -6.72 11.74
C GLU A 406 11.03 -6.37 11.52
N SER A 407 11.56 -6.59 10.31
CA SER A 407 12.97 -6.36 10.01
C SER A 407 13.32 -4.87 10.03
N SER A 408 14.44 -4.54 10.67
CA SER A 408 14.98 -3.18 10.71
C SER A 408 15.49 -2.65 9.36
N GLY A 409 15.68 -3.53 8.38
CA GLY A 409 16.08 -3.15 7.02
C GLY A 409 14.93 -2.70 6.11
N MET A 410 13.68 -2.93 6.54
CA MET A 410 12.50 -2.47 5.82
C MET A 410 12.23 -1.00 6.13
N ARG A 411 12.25 -0.15 5.12
CA ARG A 411 12.11 1.31 5.26
C ARG A 411 10.89 1.83 4.52
N PRO A 412 10.09 2.72 5.12
CA PRO A 412 8.99 3.38 4.42
C PRO A 412 9.49 4.50 3.49
N THR A 413 8.55 5.05 2.72
CA THR A 413 8.79 6.31 2.02
C THR A 413 9.06 7.42 3.03
N PRO A 414 10.05 8.30 2.77
CA PRO A 414 10.33 9.40 3.70
C PRO A 414 9.11 10.28 3.96
N SER A 415 8.74 10.46 5.23
CA SER A 415 7.62 11.31 5.64
C SER A 415 8.06 12.78 5.67
N VAL A 416 8.23 13.35 4.48
CA VAL A 416 8.64 14.75 4.30
C VAL A 416 7.63 15.49 3.43
N ARG A 417 7.56 16.81 3.61
CA ARG A 417 6.76 17.65 2.72
C ARG A 417 7.24 17.46 1.28
N GLY A 418 6.31 17.29 0.33
CA GLY A 418 6.65 17.04 -1.07
C GLY A 418 7.07 15.60 -1.36
N ALA A 419 6.91 14.66 -0.41
CA ALA A 419 7.25 13.25 -0.60
C ALA A 419 6.56 12.65 -1.83
N ALA A 420 5.30 12.99 -2.08
CA ALA A 420 4.57 12.51 -3.27
C ALA A 420 5.22 13.00 -4.57
N TYR A 421 5.76 14.21 -4.59
CA TYR A 421 6.49 14.72 -5.75
C TYR A 421 7.85 14.05 -5.90
N LEU A 422 8.59 13.89 -4.80
CA LEU A 422 9.86 13.17 -4.79
C LEU A 422 9.70 11.76 -5.36
N VAL A 423 8.73 10.99 -4.88
CA VAL A 423 8.46 9.62 -5.35
C VAL A 423 8.09 9.62 -6.84
N ARG A 424 7.27 10.55 -7.29
CA ARG A 424 6.89 10.66 -8.71
C ARG A 424 8.10 10.94 -9.60
N VAL A 425 8.98 11.87 -9.23
CA VAL A 425 10.21 12.18 -9.98
C VAL A 425 11.13 10.97 -9.99
N LEU A 426 11.33 10.33 -8.83
CA LEU A 426 12.12 9.13 -8.68
C LEU A 426 11.63 8.00 -9.60
N GLU A 427 10.33 7.68 -9.56
CA GLU A 427 9.72 6.62 -10.36
C GLU A 427 9.76 6.93 -11.86
N SER A 428 9.44 8.15 -12.27
CA SER A 428 9.45 8.54 -13.68
C SER A 428 10.87 8.52 -14.26
N THR A 429 11.88 8.91 -13.48
CA THR A 429 13.27 8.84 -13.90
C THR A 429 13.72 7.38 -14.04
N ALA A 430 13.38 6.52 -13.10
CA ALA A 430 13.68 5.10 -13.18
C ALA A 430 13.00 4.42 -14.39
N GLU A 431 11.75 4.79 -14.71
CA GLU A 431 11.07 4.29 -15.92
C GLU A 431 11.78 4.71 -17.20
N ARG A 432 12.23 5.96 -17.30
CA ARG A 432 13.00 6.45 -18.44
C ARG A 432 14.32 5.70 -18.61
N VAL A 433 15.09 5.59 -17.53
CA VAL A 433 16.39 4.88 -17.53
C VAL A 433 16.20 3.41 -17.87
N ALA A 434 15.24 2.73 -17.25
CA ALA A 434 14.99 1.31 -17.48
C ALA A 434 14.39 1.01 -18.88
N SER A 435 13.92 2.02 -19.62
CA SER A 435 13.30 1.85 -20.95
C SER A 435 14.20 2.29 -22.09
N ASP A 436 15.32 2.94 -21.81
CA ASP A 436 16.32 3.35 -22.82
C ASP A 436 17.71 2.89 -22.36
N SER A 437 18.21 1.86 -23.03
CA SER A 437 19.52 1.24 -22.74
C SER A 437 20.72 2.18 -22.95
N ARG A 438 20.52 3.32 -23.62
CA ARG A 438 21.54 4.32 -23.94
C ARG A 438 21.51 5.54 -23.03
N LEU A 439 20.43 5.73 -22.26
CA LEU A 439 20.33 6.87 -21.34
C LEU A 439 21.27 6.68 -20.13
N PRO A 440 22.25 7.57 -19.90
CA PRO A 440 23.10 7.46 -18.73
C PRO A 440 22.28 7.63 -17.42
N ALA A 441 22.35 6.65 -16.54
CA ALA A 441 21.58 6.65 -15.29
C ALA A 441 22.02 7.80 -14.37
N ASP A 442 23.33 8.00 -14.22
CA ASP A 442 23.91 9.08 -13.40
C ASP A 442 23.46 10.47 -13.86
N GLY A 443 23.48 10.72 -15.18
CA GLY A 443 23.01 11.96 -15.78
C GLY A 443 21.52 12.21 -15.50
N ALA A 444 20.69 11.19 -15.73
CA ALA A 444 19.23 11.28 -15.54
C ALA A 444 18.86 11.53 -14.07
N PHE A 445 19.49 10.81 -13.13
CA PHE A 445 19.24 10.98 -11.68
C PHE A 445 19.86 12.28 -11.14
N GLY A 446 21.00 12.74 -11.70
CA GLY A 446 21.55 14.06 -11.40
C GLY A 446 20.63 15.21 -11.83
N GLU A 447 19.95 15.11 -12.99
CA GLU A 447 18.91 16.07 -13.40
C GLU A 447 17.71 16.04 -12.46
N ALA A 448 17.21 14.85 -12.15
CA ALA A 448 16.11 14.66 -11.23
C ALA A 448 16.40 15.23 -9.83
N ASN A 449 17.63 15.05 -9.32
CA ASN A 449 18.06 15.63 -8.06
C ASN A 449 18.02 17.16 -8.07
N ARG A 450 18.56 17.80 -9.11
CA ARG A 450 18.52 19.27 -9.27
C ARG A 450 17.09 19.80 -9.40
N GLU A 451 16.21 19.09 -10.09
CA GLU A 451 14.77 19.41 -10.18
C GLU A 451 14.16 19.45 -8.78
N LEU A 452 14.39 18.39 -7.98
CA LEU A 452 13.87 18.31 -6.62
C LEU A 452 14.48 19.35 -5.69
N GLU A 453 15.79 19.61 -5.75
CA GLU A 453 16.43 20.68 -4.97
C GLU A 453 15.79 22.03 -5.28
N THR A 454 15.52 22.32 -6.57
CA THR A 454 14.80 23.52 -6.99
C THR A 454 13.39 23.58 -6.44
N TYR A 455 12.67 22.46 -6.46
CA TYR A 455 11.33 22.36 -5.90
C TYR A 455 11.33 22.60 -4.40
N PHE A 456 12.15 21.87 -3.65
CA PHE A 456 12.23 21.96 -2.19
C PHE A 456 12.69 23.32 -1.70
N SER A 457 13.60 24.00 -2.43
CA SER A 457 14.03 25.35 -2.09
C SER A 457 12.94 26.40 -2.16
N LYS A 458 11.91 26.18 -3.00
CA LYS A 458 10.76 27.08 -3.18
C LYS A 458 9.62 26.80 -2.18
N LEU A 459 9.67 25.66 -1.48
CA LEU A 459 8.66 25.37 -0.48
C LEU A 459 8.79 26.36 0.70
N PRO A 460 7.69 27.00 1.16
CA PRO A 460 7.74 27.87 2.32
C PRO A 460 8.36 27.13 3.51
N ARG A 461 9.30 27.77 4.20
CA ARG A 461 9.85 27.21 5.45
C ARG A 461 8.75 27.19 6.50
N ARG A 462 8.63 26.11 7.28
CA ARG A 462 7.72 26.08 8.43
C ARG A 462 7.98 27.32 9.30
N PRO A 463 6.96 28.14 9.59
CA PRO A 463 7.10 29.02 10.72
C PRO A 463 7.33 28.10 11.94
N ASN A 464 8.38 28.41 12.73
CA ASN A 464 8.63 27.69 13.98
C ASN A 464 7.34 27.65 14.79
N ARG A 465 6.58 26.55 14.72
CA ARG A 465 5.52 26.29 15.67
C ARG A 465 6.24 26.14 17.01
N ARG A 466 6.29 27.21 17.79
CA ARG A 466 6.62 27.11 19.20
C ARG A 466 5.68 26.05 19.77
N VAL A 467 6.26 24.94 20.16
CA VAL A 467 5.58 23.97 21.01
C VAL A 467 5.25 24.76 22.27
N GLY A 468 4.00 25.20 22.41
CA GLY A 468 3.52 25.80 23.64
C GLY A 468 3.73 24.80 24.78
N PRO A 469 3.95 25.32 26.01
CA PRO A 469 4.27 24.50 27.17
C PRO A 469 3.19 23.46 27.47
#